data_cf2f7a2c6e4af279c22fc39ca0739a6d
#
_entry.id   cf2f7a2c6e4af279c22fc39ca0739a6d
#
_cell.length_a   1.000
_cell.length_b   1.000
_cell.length_c   1.000
_cell.angle_alpha   90.00
_cell.angle_beta   90.00
_cell.angle_gamma   90.00
#
_symmetry.space_group_name_H-M   'P 1'
#
loop_
_entity.id
_entity.type
_entity.pdbx_description
1 polymer ?
#
loop_
_entity_poly.entity_id
_entity_poly.type
_entity_poly.pdbx_seq_one_letter_code
_entity_poly.pdbx_strand_id
1 'polypeptide(L)'
;MNFAPTEEQKMVREMVRKFSETQIKPIAAELDRTHRHPEEICRQLGEMGLMGVAVPTEYDGAGMDNVTYVMALIEISKACASCGVIASVNNSLYGYPVKAFGTEEQKKKFLAPVAGGKVEGCYALTESSAGSDAAALKCRAELKGDRYIVNGVKTFITSGNVARYCVLAATTDTARGYKAIINLIVDLKNTPGFRVGKVEEKMGLLASGTAELIFEDAEVPAENLLGKPGQGFKQMLSGLDAGRIGIGAQACGIGRAALEDAVEYSRERIQFGKPIATFQAIQFKLADMATELDAAELMLLRAAWLEDNDLDFEKEAAMAKYYASDVAMKAAIEGVQIFGGNGYMKEYPAERHMRDAKICQIYEGTNEIQRVVVARKLIGLR
;
A
#
# COMPACT_ATOMS: atom_id res chain seq x y z
N MET A 1 -19.85 -14.28 17.09
CA MET A 1 -19.01 -13.61 16.11
C MET A 1 -19.92 -12.75 15.23
N ASN A 2 -19.70 -11.44 15.15
CA ASN A 2 -20.51 -10.56 14.31
C ASN A 2 -19.68 -10.21 13.07
N PHE A 3 -20.13 -10.60 11.89
CA PHE A 3 -19.47 -10.27 10.61
C PHE A 3 -20.02 -8.99 9.98
N ALA A 4 -21.09 -8.42 10.56
CA ALA A 4 -21.66 -7.18 10.02
C ALA A 4 -20.80 -5.98 10.46
N PRO A 5 -20.43 -5.09 9.54
CA PRO A 5 -19.82 -3.82 9.89
C PRO A 5 -20.73 -3.00 10.81
N THR A 6 -20.14 -2.18 11.68
CA THR A 6 -20.89 -1.20 12.48
C THR A 6 -21.56 -0.18 11.58
N GLU A 7 -22.52 0.57 12.10
CA GLU A 7 -23.18 1.65 11.32
C GLU A 7 -22.18 2.73 10.91
N GLU A 8 -21.21 3.07 11.78
CA GLU A 8 -20.14 4.01 11.48
C GLU A 8 -19.27 3.51 10.32
N GLN A 9 -18.82 2.25 10.36
CA GLN A 9 -18.02 1.64 9.29
C GLN A 9 -18.78 1.63 7.95
N LYS A 10 -20.10 1.33 7.98
CA LYS A 10 -20.94 1.39 6.78
C LYS A 10 -21.04 2.80 6.21
N MET A 11 -21.26 3.80 7.07
CA MET A 11 -21.33 5.20 6.67
C MET A 11 -20.04 5.68 6.02
N VAL A 12 -18.89 5.35 6.62
CA VAL A 12 -17.58 5.70 6.07
C VAL A 12 -17.35 4.98 4.74
N ARG A 13 -17.61 3.68 4.65
CA ARG A 13 -17.48 2.93 3.39
C ARG A 13 -18.32 3.55 2.28
N GLU A 14 -19.57 3.91 2.56
CA GLU A 14 -20.48 4.51 1.57
C GLU A 14 -20.00 5.90 1.14
N MET A 15 -19.55 6.73 2.09
CA MET A 15 -18.96 8.03 1.81
C MET A 15 -17.74 7.91 0.89
N VAL A 16 -16.80 6.98 1.19
CA VAL A 16 -15.60 6.73 0.39
C VAL A 16 -15.98 6.17 -0.97
N ARG A 17 -16.94 5.24 -1.06
CA ARG A 17 -17.44 4.71 -2.32
C ARG A 17 -17.97 5.83 -3.23
N LYS A 18 -18.86 6.66 -2.70
CA LYS A 18 -19.43 7.79 -3.46
C LYS A 18 -18.35 8.75 -3.96
N PHE A 19 -17.39 9.10 -3.10
CA PHE A 19 -16.27 9.94 -3.48
C PHE A 19 -15.43 9.27 -4.58
N SER A 20 -15.09 8.00 -4.42
CA SER A 20 -14.28 7.24 -5.36
C SER A 20 -14.95 7.12 -6.73
N GLU A 21 -16.25 6.86 -6.77
CA GLU A 21 -17.02 6.75 -8.01
C GLU A 21 -17.18 8.10 -8.73
N THR A 22 -17.33 9.20 -7.99
CA THR A 22 -17.61 10.52 -8.57
C THR A 22 -16.37 11.37 -8.83
N GLN A 23 -15.28 11.20 -8.06
CA GLN A 23 -14.08 12.02 -8.18
C GLN A 23 -12.87 11.26 -8.70
N ILE A 24 -12.70 9.97 -8.36
CA ILE A 24 -11.50 9.19 -8.71
C ILE A 24 -11.72 8.40 -10.01
N LYS A 25 -12.80 7.61 -10.09
CA LYS A 25 -13.06 6.71 -11.24
C LYS A 25 -13.07 7.46 -12.59
N PRO A 26 -13.68 8.66 -12.71
CA PRO A 26 -13.74 9.39 -13.98
C PRO A 26 -12.37 9.80 -14.54
N ILE A 27 -11.37 10.01 -13.69
CA ILE A 27 -10.04 10.46 -14.10
C ILE A 27 -9.00 9.34 -14.13
N ALA A 28 -9.35 8.11 -13.67
CA ALA A 28 -8.40 7.01 -13.52
C ALA A 28 -7.70 6.61 -14.83
N ALA A 29 -8.42 6.62 -15.96
CA ALA A 29 -7.84 6.32 -17.29
C ALA A 29 -6.88 7.43 -17.75
N GLU A 30 -7.19 8.68 -17.47
CA GLU A 30 -6.32 9.82 -17.80
C GLU A 30 -5.05 9.77 -16.95
N LEU A 31 -5.17 9.52 -15.65
CA LEU A 31 -4.05 9.37 -14.73
C LEU A 31 -3.09 8.25 -15.17
N ASP A 32 -3.64 7.08 -15.55
CA ASP A 32 -2.83 5.96 -16.08
C ASP A 32 -2.11 6.33 -17.37
N ARG A 33 -2.80 7.00 -18.31
CA ARG A 33 -2.23 7.37 -19.60
C ARG A 33 -1.14 8.44 -19.51
N THR A 34 -1.31 9.42 -18.60
CA THR A 34 -0.40 10.58 -18.47
C THR A 34 0.69 10.39 -17.43
N HIS A 35 0.59 9.34 -16.60
CA HIS A 35 1.46 9.09 -15.43
C HIS A 35 1.47 10.28 -14.44
N ARG A 36 0.41 11.10 -14.46
CA ARG A 36 0.27 12.27 -13.59
C ARG A 36 -0.04 11.86 -12.16
N HIS A 37 0.71 12.42 -11.22
CA HIS A 37 0.41 12.26 -9.82
C HIS A 37 -0.93 12.93 -9.47
N PRO A 38 -1.86 12.26 -8.73
CA PRO A 38 -3.20 12.77 -8.44
C PRO A 38 -3.21 13.70 -7.21
N GLU A 39 -2.47 14.80 -7.23
CA GLU A 39 -2.26 15.69 -6.08
C GLU A 39 -3.58 16.21 -5.49
N GLU A 40 -4.55 16.60 -6.34
CA GLU A 40 -5.87 17.09 -5.90
C GLU A 40 -6.70 16.00 -5.21
N ILE A 41 -6.58 14.74 -5.65
CA ILE A 41 -7.25 13.60 -4.98
C ILE A 41 -6.57 13.32 -3.64
N CYS A 42 -5.24 13.33 -3.58
CA CYS A 42 -4.49 13.12 -2.33
C CYS A 42 -4.88 14.17 -1.28
N ARG A 43 -5.00 15.44 -1.68
CA ARG A 43 -5.46 16.52 -0.80
C ARG A 43 -6.89 16.28 -0.31
N GLN A 44 -7.83 15.93 -1.19
CA GLN A 44 -9.22 15.64 -0.82
C GLN A 44 -9.32 14.42 0.09
N LEU A 45 -8.56 13.36 -0.16
CA LEU A 45 -8.48 12.19 0.74
C LEU A 45 -7.97 12.61 2.13
N GLY A 46 -7.00 13.54 2.20
CA GLY A 46 -6.54 14.11 3.47
C GLY A 46 -7.64 14.89 4.20
N GLU A 47 -8.37 15.77 3.50
CA GLU A 47 -9.50 16.52 4.05
C GLU A 47 -10.61 15.60 4.61
N MET A 48 -10.75 14.40 4.04
CA MET A 48 -11.68 13.36 4.52
C MET A 48 -11.08 12.47 5.63
N GLY A 49 -9.82 12.69 6.06
CA GLY A 49 -9.12 11.88 7.04
C GLY A 49 -8.61 10.53 6.50
N LEU A 50 -8.68 10.31 5.18
CA LEU A 50 -8.35 9.01 4.56
C LEU A 50 -6.85 8.80 4.33
N MET A 51 -6.02 9.82 4.55
CA MET A 51 -4.55 9.70 4.54
C MET A 51 -3.99 9.28 5.90
N GLY A 52 -4.83 9.20 6.94
CA GLY A 52 -4.49 8.80 8.30
C GLY A 52 -5.69 8.18 9.03
N VAL A 53 -6.34 7.15 8.46
CA VAL A 53 -7.59 6.56 8.98
C VAL A 53 -7.44 6.09 10.43
N ALA A 54 -6.41 5.30 10.73
CA ALA A 54 -6.13 4.76 12.07
C ALA A 54 -5.12 5.62 12.88
N VAL A 55 -4.88 6.85 12.44
CA VAL A 55 -4.07 7.82 13.19
C VAL A 55 -5.00 8.62 14.11
N PRO A 56 -4.64 8.81 15.41
CA PRO A 56 -5.43 9.60 16.34
C PRO A 56 -5.70 11.03 15.86
N THR A 57 -6.86 11.58 16.23
CA THR A 57 -7.29 12.93 15.83
C THR A 57 -6.37 14.04 16.35
N GLU A 58 -5.66 13.81 17.44
CA GLU A 58 -4.64 14.73 17.98
C GLU A 58 -3.44 14.92 17.04
N TYR A 59 -3.28 14.03 16.03
CA TYR A 59 -2.26 14.11 14.97
C TYR A 59 -2.92 14.26 13.59
N ASP A 60 -4.00 15.00 13.50
CA ASP A 60 -4.74 15.28 12.26
C ASP A 60 -5.26 14.03 11.51
N GLY A 61 -5.31 12.85 12.15
CA GLY A 61 -5.89 11.63 11.59
C GLY A 61 -7.38 11.52 11.83
N ALA A 62 -8.03 10.48 11.28
CA ALA A 62 -9.47 10.24 11.46
C ALA A 62 -9.83 9.56 12.80
N GLY A 63 -8.87 8.95 13.49
CA GLY A 63 -9.08 8.27 14.78
C GLY A 63 -9.96 7.03 14.70
N MET A 64 -10.04 6.40 13.52
CA MET A 64 -10.85 5.20 13.25
C MET A 64 -10.02 3.92 13.43
N ASP A 65 -10.64 2.77 13.23
CA ASP A 65 -10.01 1.46 13.33
C ASP A 65 -9.41 0.97 11.97
N ASN A 66 -8.59 -0.08 12.03
CA ASN A 66 -7.98 -0.68 10.83
C ASN A 66 -9.02 -1.44 9.98
N VAL A 67 -10.12 -1.92 10.56
CA VAL A 67 -11.26 -2.48 9.81
C VAL A 67 -11.83 -1.41 8.89
N THR A 68 -12.07 -0.22 9.38
CA THR A 68 -12.51 0.95 8.57
C THR A 68 -11.49 1.31 7.50
N TYR A 69 -10.19 1.29 7.84
CA TYR A 69 -9.11 1.52 6.88
C TYR A 69 -9.14 0.52 5.72
N VAL A 70 -9.28 -0.79 5.98
CA VAL A 70 -9.40 -1.82 4.95
C VAL A 70 -10.59 -1.54 4.04
N MET A 71 -11.77 -1.26 4.61
CA MET A 71 -12.98 -0.99 3.85
C MET A 71 -12.85 0.26 2.96
N ALA A 72 -12.28 1.33 3.49
CA ALA A 72 -12.03 2.56 2.74
C ALA A 72 -11.03 2.34 1.59
N LEU A 73 -9.93 1.62 1.86
CA LEU A 73 -8.89 1.38 0.88
C LEU A 73 -9.35 0.48 -0.27
N ILE A 74 -10.23 -0.49 -0.02
CA ILE A 74 -10.89 -1.29 -1.06
C ILE A 74 -11.67 -0.37 -2.02
N GLU A 75 -12.48 0.56 -1.51
CA GLU A 75 -13.30 1.44 -2.35
C GLU A 75 -12.43 2.44 -3.15
N ILE A 76 -11.35 2.99 -2.57
CA ILE A 76 -10.40 3.86 -3.28
C ILE A 76 -9.71 3.07 -4.40
N SER A 77 -9.20 1.87 -4.08
CA SER A 77 -8.43 1.04 -5.00
C SER A 77 -9.29 0.48 -6.13
N LYS A 78 -10.58 0.26 -5.89
CA LYS A 78 -11.58 -0.11 -6.90
C LYS A 78 -11.71 0.97 -7.97
N ALA A 79 -11.69 2.24 -7.58
CA ALA A 79 -11.76 3.35 -8.52
C ALA A 79 -10.42 3.61 -9.24
N CYS A 80 -9.30 3.60 -8.50
CA CYS A 80 -7.96 3.77 -9.04
C CYS A 80 -6.91 3.14 -8.11
N ALA A 81 -6.23 2.11 -8.59
CA ALA A 81 -5.22 1.40 -7.83
C ALA A 81 -4.01 2.28 -7.46
N SER A 82 -3.66 3.27 -8.29
CA SER A 82 -2.59 4.25 -7.99
C SER A 82 -2.96 5.15 -6.81
N CYS A 83 -4.20 5.65 -6.73
CA CYS A 83 -4.68 6.41 -5.58
C CYS A 83 -4.70 5.52 -4.32
N GLY A 84 -5.09 4.24 -4.47
CA GLY A 84 -5.09 3.25 -3.40
C GLY A 84 -3.72 3.05 -2.79
N VAL A 85 -2.66 2.84 -3.60
CA VAL A 85 -1.31 2.63 -3.05
C VAL A 85 -0.76 3.88 -2.37
N ILE A 86 -1.05 5.09 -2.89
CA ILE A 86 -0.62 6.34 -2.24
C ILE A 86 -1.26 6.44 -0.85
N ALA A 87 -2.58 6.24 -0.75
CA ALA A 87 -3.27 6.24 0.54
C ALA A 87 -2.75 5.13 1.47
N SER A 88 -2.46 3.93 0.93
CA SER A 88 -1.89 2.81 1.70
C SER A 88 -0.55 3.16 2.32
N VAL A 89 0.40 3.68 1.55
CA VAL A 89 1.75 4.03 2.04
C VAL A 89 1.67 5.08 3.14
N ASN A 90 0.82 6.10 3.00
CA ASN A 90 0.66 7.14 4.02
C ASN A 90 0.10 6.58 5.34
N ASN A 91 -0.90 5.68 5.28
CA ASN A 91 -1.51 5.08 6.46
C ASN A 91 -0.59 4.03 7.13
N SER A 92 -0.04 3.10 6.34
CA SER A 92 0.66 1.92 6.85
C SER A 92 2.18 2.10 6.90
N LEU A 93 2.86 2.14 5.74
CA LEU A 93 4.34 2.10 5.71
C LEU A 93 5.00 3.33 6.33
N TYR A 94 4.39 4.51 6.17
CA TYR A 94 4.87 5.74 6.79
C TYR A 94 4.17 6.00 8.13
N GLY A 95 2.84 6.02 8.14
CA GLY A 95 2.03 6.43 9.28
C GLY A 95 2.17 5.50 10.49
N TYR A 96 2.06 4.18 10.25
CA TYR A 96 2.16 3.21 11.34
C TYR A 96 3.47 3.28 12.13
N PRO A 97 4.68 3.20 11.52
CA PRO A 97 5.91 3.25 12.31
C PRO A 97 6.11 4.58 13.03
N VAL A 98 5.72 5.72 12.45
CA VAL A 98 5.81 7.01 13.14
C VAL A 98 4.81 7.08 14.30
N LYS A 99 3.58 6.58 14.13
CA LYS A 99 2.58 6.46 15.20
C LYS A 99 3.07 5.57 16.35
N ALA A 100 3.60 4.39 16.02
CA ALA A 100 3.94 3.38 17.02
C ALA A 100 5.26 3.63 17.75
N PHE A 101 6.25 4.25 17.11
CA PHE A 101 7.61 4.35 17.64
C PHE A 101 8.12 5.79 17.77
N GLY A 102 7.41 6.78 17.23
CA GLY A 102 7.78 8.20 17.31
C GLY A 102 7.56 8.78 18.69
N THR A 103 8.38 9.77 19.08
CA THR A 103 8.12 10.63 20.23
C THR A 103 6.93 11.55 19.94
N GLU A 104 6.39 12.19 20.98
CA GLU A 104 5.27 13.14 20.81
C GLU A 104 5.63 14.30 19.88
N GLU A 105 6.88 14.80 19.96
CA GLU A 105 7.40 15.83 19.09
C GLU A 105 7.50 15.34 17.64
N GLN A 106 8.00 14.11 17.44
CA GLN A 106 8.08 13.50 16.11
C GLN A 106 6.70 13.29 15.51
N LYS A 107 5.72 12.81 16.27
CA LYS A 107 4.34 12.63 15.80
C LYS A 107 3.72 13.96 15.37
N LYS A 108 3.83 15.00 16.19
CA LYS A 108 3.32 16.34 15.84
C LYS A 108 4.01 16.93 14.61
N LYS A 109 5.34 16.77 14.51
CA LYS A 109 6.14 17.36 13.45
C LYS A 109 6.02 16.60 12.11
N PHE A 110 5.96 15.26 12.16
CA PHE A 110 6.13 14.41 10.98
C PHE A 110 4.88 13.58 10.65
N LEU A 111 4.10 13.13 11.65
CA LEU A 111 2.91 12.31 11.40
C LEU A 111 1.70 13.18 11.04
N ALA A 112 1.42 14.21 11.83
CA ALA A 112 0.23 15.05 11.67
C ALA A 112 0.11 15.66 10.26
N PRO A 113 1.15 16.25 9.64
CA PRO A 113 1.02 16.78 8.27
C PRO A 113 0.73 15.72 7.21
N VAL A 114 1.19 14.48 7.41
CA VAL A 114 0.95 13.37 6.49
C VAL A 114 -0.45 12.80 6.69
N ALA A 115 -0.86 12.54 7.91
CA ALA A 115 -2.19 12.03 8.25
C ALA A 115 -3.30 13.00 7.80
N GLY A 116 -3.08 14.31 7.93
CA GLY A 116 -3.97 15.35 7.44
C GLY A 116 -3.87 15.63 5.93
N GLY A 117 -3.08 14.85 5.18
CA GLY A 117 -2.94 14.99 3.72
C GLY A 117 -2.33 16.29 3.23
N LYS A 118 -1.65 17.06 4.11
CA LYS A 118 -0.96 18.30 3.74
C LYS A 118 0.32 18.02 2.94
N VAL A 119 0.93 16.88 3.17
CA VAL A 119 2.10 16.35 2.48
C VAL A 119 2.03 14.83 2.45
N GLU A 120 2.80 14.20 1.56
CA GLU A 120 2.91 12.74 1.51
C GLU A 120 4.14 12.25 2.26
N GLY A 121 4.02 11.03 2.81
CA GLY A 121 5.11 10.25 3.37
C GLY A 121 5.52 9.11 2.45
N CYS A 122 6.76 8.64 2.59
CA CYS A 122 7.23 7.43 1.93
C CYS A 122 8.07 6.57 2.89
N TYR A 123 8.33 5.33 2.47
CA TYR A 123 9.14 4.38 3.22
C TYR A 123 10.28 3.85 2.35
N ALA A 124 11.52 4.08 2.76
CA ALA A 124 12.71 3.75 1.99
C ALA A 124 13.49 2.60 2.64
N LEU A 125 13.17 1.38 2.22
CA LEU A 125 13.82 0.14 2.66
C LEU A 125 14.69 -0.46 1.56
N THR A 126 14.09 -0.73 0.41
CA THR A 126 14.65 -1.55 -0.67
C THR A 126 15.88 -0.92 -1.30
N GLU A 127 16.87 -1.75 -1.58
CA GLU A 127 18.08 -1.43 -2.34
C GLU A 127 18.21 -2.41 -3.51
N SER A 128 19.01 -2.09 -4.52
CA SER A 128 19.23 -2.96 -5.68
C SER A 128 19.74 -4.36 -5.31
N SER A 129 20.43 -4.48 -4.17
CA SER A 129 20.97 -5.76 -3.63
C SER A 129 20.18 -6.31 -2.45
N ALA A 130 19.14 -5.63 -1.94
CA ALA A 130 18.41 -6.00 -0.73
C ALA A 130 16.91 -5.71 -0.89
N GLY A 131 16.16 -6.68 -1.43
CA GLY A 131 14.70 -6.67 -1.51
C GLY A 131 14.10 -7.65 -0.51
N SER A 132 13.89 -8.91 -0.90
CA SER A 132 13.38 -9.96 0.00
C SER A 132 14.33 -10.25 1.16
N ASP A 133 15.63 -10.11 0.96
CA ASP A 133 16.63 -10.11 2.03
C ASP A 133 16.82 -8.69 2.58
N ALA A 134 15.82 -8.20 3.28
CA ALA A 134 15.80 -6.85 3.82
C ALA A 134 16.86 -6.59 4.90
N ALA A 135 17.38 -7.65 5.54
CA ALA A 135 18.46 -7.55 6.53
C ALA A 135 19.82 -7.23 5.92
N ALA A 136 19.98 -7.46 4.60
CA ALA A 136 21.22 -7.24 3.87
C ALA A 136 21.39 -5.81 3.33
N LEU A 137 20.57 -4.85 3.77
CA LEU A 137 20.67 -3.45 3.36
C LEU A 137 22.05 -2.86 3.68
N LYS A 138 22.52 -1.95 2.81
CA LYS A 138 23.87 -1.35 2.85
C LYS A 138 23.87 0.17 3.00
N CYS A 139 22.74 0.83 2.86
CA CYS A 139 22.60 2.26 3.10
C CYS A 139 23.08 2.55 4.51
N ARG A 140 24.16 3.32 4.63
CA ARG A 140 24.88 3.54 5.89
C ARG A 140 24.45 4.87 6.52
N ALA A 141 24.30 4.87 7.85
CA ALA A 141 24.09 6.07 8.65
C ALA A 141 25.10 6.10 9.78
N GLU A 142 26.05 7.03 9.74
CA GLU A 142 27.10 7.22 10.73
C GLU A 142 26.77 8.43 11.63
N LEU A 143 26.69 8.20 12.93
CA LEU A 143 26.45 9.30 13.88
C LEU A 143 27.71 10.15 14.06
N LYS A 144 27.63 11.44 13.69
CA LYS A 144 28.69 12.44 13.85
C LYS A 144 28.13 13.65 14.61
N GLY A 145 28.51 13.79 15.86
CA GLY A 145 27.95 14.83 16.73
C GLY A 145 26.45 14.67 16.92
N ASP A 146 25.68 15.66 16.49
CA ASP A 146 24.22 15.73 16.59
C ASP A 146 23.49 15.30 15.29
N ARG A 147 24.21 14.70 14.32
CA ARG A 147 23.66 14.30 13.02
C ARG A 147 24.07 12.89 12.62
N TYR A 148 23.20 12.21 11.90
CA TYR A 148 23.54 11.05 11.09
C TYR A 148 23.97 11.51 9.70
N ILE A 149 25.16 11.06 9.27
CA ILE A 149 25.61 11.21 7.87
C ILE A 149 25.23 9.95 7.13
N VAL A 150 24.34 10.12 6.15
CA VAL A 150 23.72 9.01 5.42
C VAL A 150 24.32 8.90 4.03
N ASN A 151 24.72 7.69 3.65
CA ASN A 151 25.23 7.35 2.34
C ASN A 151 24.59 6.07 1.80
N GLY A 152 24.02 6.12 0.61
CA GLY A 152 23.42 4.99 -0.06
C GLY A 152 22.32 5.36 -1.04
N VAL A 153 21.79 4.34 -1.72
CA VAL A 153 20.71 4.48 -2.71
C VAL A 153 19.58 3.53 -2.35
N LYS A 154 18.39 4.06 -2.26
CA LYS A 154 17.15 3.29 -2.11
C LYS A 154 16.40 3.25 -3.43
N THR A 155 15.86 2.08 -3.77
CA THR A 155 15.20 1.83 -5.07
C THR A 155 13.75 1.45 -4.88
N PHE A 156 12.93 1.69 -5.89
CA PHE A 156 11.51 1.36 -5.91
C PHE A 156 10.69 2.01 -4.78
N ILE A 157 11.00 3.27 -4.43
CA ILE A 157 10.31 3.96 -3.34
C ILE A 157 9.03 4.61 -3.86
N THR A 158 7.87 4.09 -3.44
CA THR A 158 6.55 4.63 -3.75
C THR A 158 6.41 6.05 -3.20
N SER A 159 5.89 6.96 -4.00
CA SER A 159 5.80 8.41 -3.73
C SER A 159 7.17 9.08 -3.49
N GLY A 160 8.30 8.41 -3.72
CA GLY A 160 9.63 8.96 -3.42
C GLY A 160 9.99 10.23 -4.18
N ASN A 161 9.36 10.49 -5.32
CA ASN A 161 9.54 11.69 -6.13
C ASN A 161 8.70 12.90 -5.65
N VAL A 162 7.70 12.70 -4.81
CA VAL A 162 6.77 13.74 -4.34
C VAL A 162 6.70 13.85 -2.82
N ALA A 163 7.04 12.79 -2.09
CA ALA A 163 6.96 12.74 -0.64
C ALA A 163 7.79 13.84 0.02
N ARG A 164 7.24 14.42 1.08
CA ARG A 164 7.94 15.37 1.94
C ARG A 164 8.79 14.67 2.99
N TYR A 165 8.25 13.64 3.60
CA TYR A 165 8.90 12.90 4.68
C TYR A 165 9.11 11.45 4.31
N CYS A 166 10.22 10.88 4.79
CA CYS A 166 10.60 9.51 4.53
C CYS A 166 10.98 8.81 5.84
N VAL A 167 10.44 7.62 6.07
CA VAL A 167 11.03 6.69 7.03
C VAL A 167 12.09 5.90 6.29
N LEU A 168 13.36 6.15 6.61
CA LEU A 168 14.53 5.56 5.96
C LEU A 168 15.13 4.48 6.84
N ALA A 169 15.18 3.24 6.34
CA ALA A 169 15.94 2.15 6.95
C ALA A 169 17.42 2.23 6.53
N ALA A 170 18.33 2.30 7.48
CA ALA A 170 19.77 2.36 7.25
C ALA A 170 20.51 1.49 8.28
N THR A 171 21.79 1.18 8.01
CA THR A 171 22.64 0.44 8.96
C THR A 171 23.74 1.34 9.51
N THR A 172 24.03 1.22 10.80
CA THR A 172 25.19 1.88 11.42
C THR A 172 26.47 1.06 11.28
N ASP A 173 26.35 -0.25 11.00
CA ASP A 173 27.47 -1.17 10.83
C ASP A 173 27.03 -2.43 10.09
N THR A 174 27.47 -2.59 8.85
CA THR A 174 27.12 -3.76 8.02
C THR A 174 27.62 -5.09 8.60
N ALA A 175 28.72 -5.08 9.39
CA ALA A 175 29.26 -6.30 9.99
C ALA A 175 28.36 -6.88 11.11
N ARG A 176 27.49 -6.04 11.71
CA ARG A 176 26.55 -6.45 12.76
C ARG A 176 25.21 -6.92 12.23
N GLY A 177 25.00 -6.87 10.89
CA GLY A 177 23.77 -7.31 10.21
C GLY A 177 22.52 -6.57 10.75
N TYR A 178 21.41 -7.31 10.89
CA TYR A 178 20.12 -6.73 11.30
C TYR A 178 20.15 -5.99 12.66
N LYS A 179 21.13 -6.29 13.53
CA LYS A 179 21.26 -5.63 14.86
C LYS A 179 21.73 -4.18 14.78
N ALA A 180 22.27 -3.77 13.64
CA ALA A 180 22.73 -2.41 13.40
C ALA A 180 21.75 -1.57 12.59
N ILE A 181 20.59 -2.15 12.22
CA ILE A 181 19.57 -1.42 11.46
C ILE A 181 18.88 -0.40 12.38
N ILE A 182 18.76 0.81 11.88
CA ILE A 182 18.00 1.93 12.46
C ILE A 182 17.01 2.47 11.43
N ASN A 183 16.00 3.17 11.91
CA ASN A 183 15.09 3.95 11.05
C ASN A 183 15.23 5.43 11.41
N LEU A 184 15.32 6.27 10.38
CA LEU A 184 15.41 7.73 10.50
C LEU A 184 14.19 8.37 9.83
N ILE A 185 13.63 9.42 10.43
CA ILE A 185 12.64 10.27 9.75
C ILE A 185 13.41 11.37 9.02
N VAL A 186 13.33 11.39 7.69
CA VAL A 186 14.07 12.32 6.84
C VAL A 186 13.11 13.34 6.23
N ASP A 187 13.38 14.63 6.38
CA ASP A 187 12.73 15.69 5.63
C ASP A 187 13.40 15.85 4.26
N LEU A 188 12.86 15.17 3.26
CA LEU A 188 13.47 15.07 1.93
C LEU A 188 13.70 16.42 1.25
N LYS A 189 12.86 17.41 1.55
CA LYS A 189 12.98 18.74 0.97
C LYS A 189 14.13 19.56 1.56
N ASN A 190 14.42 19.33 2.85
CA ASN A 190 15.37 20.17 3.61
C ASN A 190 16.64 19.42 4.04
N THR A 191 16.86 18.20 3.57
CA THR A 191 18.05 17.41 3.90
C THR A 191 19.18 17.68 2.89
N PRO A 192 20.27 18.35 3.27
CA PRO A 192 21.44 18.49 2.41
C PRO A 192 21.99 17.11 2.03
N GLY A 193 22.50 16.94 0.83
CA GLY A 193 23.04 15.67 0.33
C GLY A 193 21.99 14.65 -0.10
N PHE A 194 20.70 15.01 -0.09
CA PHE A 194 19.61 14.19 -0.65
C PHE A 194 19.22 14.68 -2.05
N ARG A 195 18.92 13.73 -2.93
CA ARG A 195 18.24 14.00 -4.20
C ARG A 195 17.40 12.82 -4.66
N VAL A 196 16.36 13.11 -5.44
CA VAL A 196 15.60 12.09 -6.16
C VAL A 196 16.45 11.65 -7.36
N GLY A 197 16.58 10.35 -7.53
CA GLY A 197 17.23 9.73 -8.68
C GLY A 197 16.23 9.46 -9.80
N LYS A 198 16.33 8.28 -10.41
CA LYS A 198 15.44 7.85 -11.48
C LYS A 198 14.01 7.66 -10.95
N VAL A 199 13.02 8.17 -11.69
CA VAL A 199 11.61 7.77 -11.55
C VAL A 199 11.37 6.61 -12.51
N GLU A 200 10.87 5.49 -11.98
CA GLU A 200 10.77 4.24 -12.74
C GLU A 200 9.59 4.23 -13.70
N GLU A 201 9.83 3.73 -14.92
CA GLU A 201 8.77 3.33 -15.84
C GLU A 201 8.25 1.95 -15.43
N LYS A 202 6.94 1.82 -15.29
CA LYS A 202 6.31 0.62 -14.71
C LYS A 202 5.26 0.01 -15.62
N MET A 203 4.94 -1.24 -15.36
CA MET A 203 3.85 -1.97 -16.02
C MET A 203 2.47 -1.41 -15.64
N GLY A 204 2.26 -1.10 -14.36
CA GLY A 204 1.01 -0.62 -13.77
C GLY A 204 1.24 0.39 -12.66
N LEU A 205 0.15 0.82 -11.99
CA LEU A 205 0.15 1.91 -10.99
C LEU A 205 0.84 3.18 -11.51
N LEU A 206 0.56 3.54 -12.76
CA LEU A 206 1.37 4.52 -13.49
C LEU A 206 1.28 5.93 -12.90
N ALA A 207 0.16 6.28 -12.25
CA ALA A 207 -0.02 7.57 -11.59
C ALA A 207 0.59 7.64 -10.17
N SER A 208 1.11 6.53 -9.63
CA SER A 208 1.88 6.52 -8.39
C SER A 208 3.36 6.50 -8.71
N GLY A 209 4.06 7.62 -8.53
CA GLY A 209 5.50 7.71 -8.79
C GLY A 209 6.29 6.71 -7.91
N THR A 210 7.27 6.06 -8.52
CA THR A 210 8.19 5.14 -7.84
C THR A 210 9.60 5.56 -8.21
N ALA A 211 10.43 5.93 -7.21
CA ALA A 211 11.70 6.57 -7.49
C ALA A 211 12.88 5.95 -6.73
N GLU A 212 14.07 6.23 -7.23
CA GLU A 212 15.30 6.11 -6.46
C GLU A 212 15.46 7.31 -5.54
N LEU A 213 15.91 7.07 -4.30
CA LEU A 213 16.33 8.08 -3.34
C LEU A 213 17.82 7.95 -3.11
N ILE A 214 18.57 9.00 -3.39
CA ILE A 214 20.02 9.03 -3.35
C ILE A 214 20.48 9.92 -2.20
N PHE A 215 21.31 9.35 -1.33
CA PHE A 215 21.90 10.00 -0.15
C PHE A 215 23.40 10.01 -0.33
N GLU A 216 24.00 11.21 -0.44
CA GLU A 216 25.43 11.47 -0.61
C GLU A 216 25.87 12.45 0.48
N ASP A 217 26.46 11.92 1.56
CA ASP A 217 26.75 12.64 2.81
C ASP A 217 25.54 13.41 3.36
N ALA A 218 24.34 12.80 3.25
CA ALA A 218 23.11 13.45 3.63
C ALA A 218 23.02 13.62 5.16
N GLU A 219 22.73 14.85 5.59
CA GLU A 219 22.73 15.22 7.01
C GLU A 219 21.34 15.11 7.62
N VAL A 220 21.12 14.11 8.48
CA VAL A 220 19.86 13.90 9.18
C VAL A 220 20.06 14.16 10.67
N PRO A 221 19.28 15.04 11.32
CA PRO A 221 19.39 15.29 12.76
C PRO A 221 19.28 14.01 13.59
N ALA A 222 20.11 13.84 14.61
CA ALA A 222 20.09 12.66 15.46
C ALA A 222 18.76 12.49 16.20
N GLU A 223 18.05 13.58 16.49
CA GLU A 223 16.71 13.60 17.08
C GLU A 223 15.63 12.95 16.18
N ASN A 224 15.92 12.79 14.88
CA ASN A 224 15.04 12.14 13.94
C ASN A 224 15.17 10.59 13.92
N LEU A 225 15.98 10.01 14.82
CA LEU A 225 16.00 8.57 15.05
C LEU A 225 14.62 8.11 15.52
N LEU A 226 14.02 7.19 14.79
CA LEU A 226 12.73 6.62 15.15
C LEU A 226 12.93 5.52 16.21
N GLY A 227 12.34 5.68 17.38
CA GLY A 227 12.50 4.75 18.49
C GLY A 227 13.90 4.74 19.09
N LYS A 228 14.49 3.55 19.31
CA LYS A 228 15.78 3.38 19.98
C LYS A 228 16.79 2.60 19.11
N PRO A 229 18.10 2.85 19.25
CA PRO A 229 19.13 2.05 18.59
C PRO A 229 18.95 0.55 18.88
N GLY A 230 19.17 -0.29 17.86
CA GLY A 230 19.02 -1.75 17.94
C GLY A 230 17.59 -2.27 17.79
N GLN A 231 16.60 -1.41 17.64
CA GLN A 231 15.20 -1.78 17.42
C GLN A 231 14.75 -1.64 15.96
N GLY A 232 15.56 -1.04 15.09
CA GLY A 232 15.16 -0.69 13.73
C GLY A 232 14.65 -1.85 12.89
N PHE A 233 15.29 -3.03 12.99
CA PHE A 233 14.82 -4.22 12.27
C PHE A 233 13.43 -4.68 12.73
N LYS A 234 13.18 -4.70 14.04
CA LYS A 234 11.86 -5.05 14.58
C LYS A 234 10.79 -4.05 14.14
N GLN A 235 11.09 -2.75 14.20
CA GLN A 235 10.18 -1.69 13.74
C GLN A 235 9.86 -1.83 12.25
N MET A 236 10.88 -2.15 11.44
CA MET A 236 10.74 -2.41 10.00
C MET A 236 9.77 -3.56 9.73
N LEU A 237 9.96 -4.70 10.39
CA LEU A 237 9.08 -5.86 10.22
C LEU A 237 7.64 -5.54 10.65
N SER A 238 7.46 -4.88 11.78
CA SER A 238 6.13 -4.46 12.28
C SER A 238 5.43 -3.50 11.29
N GLY A 239 6.16 -2.56 10.68
CA GLY A 239 5.62 -1.68 9.63
C GLY A 239 5.21 -2.45 8.37
N LEU A 240 5.97 -3.49 8.01
CA LEU A 240 5.60 -4.36 6.88
C LEU A 240 4.36 -5.23 7.19
N ASP A 241 4.14 -5.63 8.46
CA ASP A 241 2.95 -6.39 8.83
C ASP A 241 1.67 -5.56 8.63
N ALA A 242 1.67 -4.30 9.08
CA ALA A 242 0.59 -3.36 8.82
C ALA A 242 0.42 -3.06 7.32
N GLY A 243 1.53 -2.91 6.58
CA GLY A 243 1.54 -2.70 5.14
C GLY A 243 0.90 -3.84 4.36
N ARG A 244 1.08 -5.10 4.77
CA ARG A 244 0.45 -6.28 4.14
C ARG A 244 -1.08 -6.20 4.13
N ILE A 245 -1.69 -5.69 5.20
CA ILE A 245 -3.14 -5.46 5.26
C ILE A 245 -3.57 -4.44 4.21
N GLY A 246 -2.83 -3.32 4.09
CA GLY A 246 -3.10 -2.29 3.09
C GLY A 246 -2.99 -2.82 1.65
N ILE A 247 -1.90 -3.55 1.35
CA ILE A 247 -1.73 -4.11 -0.01
C ILE A 247 -2.75 -5.20 -0.33
N GLY A 248 -3.12 -6.00 0.64
CA GLY A 248 -4.21 -6.96 0.48
C GLY A 248 -5.54 -6.26 0.17
N ALA A 249 -5.85 -5.16 0.87
CA ALA A 249 -7.06 -4.36 0.62
C ALA A 249 -7.02 -3.69 -0.76
N GLN A 250 -5.87 -3.16 -1.18
CA GLN A 250 -5.68 -2.65 -2.53
C GLN A 250 -5.92 -3.73 -3.59
N ALA A 251 -5.33 -4.90 -3.43
CA ALA A 251 -5.52 -6.02 -4.34
C ALA A 251 -7.00 -6.43 -4.43
N CYS A 252 -7.69 -6.55 -3.28
CA CYS A 252 -9.11 -6.85 -3.24
C CYS A 252 -9.92 -5.80 -4.00
N GLY A 253 -9.61 -4.50 -3.85
CA GLY A 253 -10.23 -3.41 -4.59
C GLY A 253 -10.05 -3.55 -6.11
N ILE A 254 -8.84 -3.85 -6.59
CA ILE A 254 -8.56 -4.08 -8.02
C ILE A 254 -9.37 -5.29 -8.53
N GLY A 255 -9.40 -6.39 -7.78
CA GLY A 255 -10.17 -7.58 -8.15
C GLY A 255 -11.68 -7.30 -8.20
N ARG A 256 -12.21 -6.51 -7.25
CA ARG A 256 -13.61 -6.08 -7.24
C ARG A 256 -13.94 -5.18 -8.44
N ALA A 257 -13.04 -4.27 -8.84
CA ALA A 257 -13.22 -3.48 -10.06
C ALA A 257 -13.30 -4.37 -11.30
N ALA A 258 -12.40 -5.34 -11.42
CA ALA A 258 -12.41 -6.29 -12.54
C ALA A 258 -13.69 -7.12 -12.60
N LEU A 259 -14.23 -7.54 -11.45
CA LEU A 259 -15.50 -8.26 -11.35
C LEU A 259 -16.68 -7.38 -11.75
N GLU A 260 -16.80 -6.17 -11.17
CA GLU A 260 -17.92 -5.25 -11.43
C GLU A 260 -17.98 -4.86 -12.91
N ASP A 261 -16.84 -4.48 -13.52
CA ASP A 261 -16.75 -4.13 -14.93
C ASP A 261 -17.07 -5.35 -15.83
N ALA A 262 -16.64 -6.55 -15.46
CA ALA A 262 -16.96 -7.79 -16.20
C ALA A 262 -18.46 -8.15 -16.12
N VAL A 263 -19.09 -7.94 -14.96
CA VAL A 263 -20.54 -8.13 -14.78
C VAL A 263 -21.32 -7.16 -15.68
N GLU A 264 -20.98 -5.88 -15.65
CA GLU A 264 -21.65 -4.84 -16.47
C GLU A 264 -21.48 -5.14 -17.96
N TYR A 265 -20.24 -5.32 -18.42
CA TYR A 265 -19.95 -5.66 -19.81
C TYR A 265 -20.68 -6.92 -20.27
N SER A 266 -20.72 -7.99 -19.46
CA SER A 266 -21.37 -9.24 -19.83
C SER A 266 -22.88 -9.13 -20.01
N ARG A 267 -23.53 -8.17 -19.33
CA ARG A 267 -24.98 -7.88 -19.49
C ARG A 267 -25.28 -7.13 -20.77
N GLU A 268 -24.37 -6.29 -21.24
CA GLU A 268 -24.56 -5.44 -22.42
C GLU A 268 -24.07 -6.09 -23.70
N ARG A 269 -22.97 -6.86 -23.64
CA ARG A 269 -22.36 -7.49 -24.82
C ARG A 269 -23.21 -8.62 -25.35
N ILE A 270 -23.69 -8.47 -26.61
CA ILE A 270 -24.49 -9.47 -27.30
C ILE A 270 -23.62 -10.28 -28.23
N GLN A 271 -23.65 -11.62 -28.11
CA GLN A 271 -23.13 -12.59 -29.08
C GLN A 271 -24.09 -13.77 -29.20
N PHE A 272 -24.15 -14.39 -30.38
CA PHE A 272 -25.11 -15.47 -30.66
C PHE A 272 -26.56 -15.07 -30.36
N GLY A 273 -26.90 -13.78 -30.59
CA GLY A 273 -28.25 -13.22 -30.43
C GLY A 273 -28.69 -12.94 -29.00
N LYS A 274 -27.82 -13.03 -27.99
CA LYS A 274 -28.16 -12.79 -26.57
C LYS A 274 -26.97 -12.23 -25.78
N PRO A 275 -27.23 -11.60 -24.61
CA PRO A 275 -26.16 -11.16 -23.70
C PRO A 275 -25.24 -12.32 -23.30
N ILE A 276 -23.91 -12.06 -23.26
CA ILE A 276 -22.95 -13.12 -22.93
C ILE A 276 -23.09 -13.60 -21.48
N ALA A 277 -23.67 -12.80 -20.58
CA ALA A 277 -24.04 -13.18 -19.22
C ALA A 277 -24.96 -14.40 -19.13
N THR A 278 -25.66 -14.76 -20.23
CA THR A 278 -26.53 -15.94 -20.28
C THR A 278 -25.79 -17.25 -20.54
N PHE A 279 -24.51 -17.20 -20.86
CA PHE A 279 -23.71 -18.41 -21.08
C PHE A 279 -23.12 -18.90 -19.74
N GLN A 280 -23.29 -20.18 -19.44
CA GLN A 280 -22.80 -20.79 -18.18
C GLN A 280 -21.29 -20.60 -17.98
N ALA A 281 -20.48 -20.66 -19.05
CA ALA A 281 -19.04 -20.43 -18.97
C ALA A 281 -18.69 -19.03 -18.42
N ILE A 282 -19.48 -18.01 -18.74
CA ILE A 282 -19.33 -16.66 -18.18
C ILE A 282 -19.82 -16.62 -16.73
N GLN A 283 -21.01 -17.23 -16.45
CA GLN A 283 -21.58 -17.28 -15.12
C GLN A 283 -20.65 -17.95 -14.10
N PHE A 284 -19.97 -19.03 -14.47
CA PHE A 284 -19.02 -19.73 -13.61
C PHE A 284 -17.82 -18.85 -13.27
N LYS A 285 -17.25 -18.14 -14.26
CA LYS A 285 -16.15 -17.18 -14.02
C LYS A 285 -16.55 -16.09 -13.03
N LEU A 286 -17.70 -15.46 -13.23
CA LEU A 286 -18.22 -14.41 -12.35
C LEU A 286 -18.50 -14.93 -10.93
N ALA A 287 -19.04 -16.16 -10.80
CA ALA A 287 -19.29 -16.77 -9.49
C ALA A 287 -17.99 -17.08 -8.74
N ASP A 288 -16.98 -17.63 -9.43
CA ASP A 288 -15.66 -17.92 -8.85
C ASP A 288 -14.97 -16.63 -8.40
N MET A 289 -14.94 -15.60 -9.25
CA MET A 289 -14.39 -14.28 -8.93
C MET A 289 -15.06 -13.69 -7.67
N ALA A 290 -16.39 -13.71 -7.62
CA ALA A 290 -17.14 -13.17 -6.47
C ALA A 290 -16.82 -13.92 -5.19
N THR A 291 -16.81 -15.26 -5.22
CA THR A 291 -16.59 -16.13 -4.05
C THR A 291 -15.18 -15.93 -3.49
N GLU A 292 -14.16 -15.93 -4.36
CA GLU A 292 -12.77 -15.80 -3.95
C GLU A 292 -12.47 -14.39 -3.42
N LEU A 293 -13.06 -13.35 -3.99
CA LEU A 293 -12.93 -11.96 -3.51
C LEU A 293 -13.60 -11.75 -2.15
N ASP A 294 -14.75 -12.38 -1.90
CA ASP A 294 -15.39 -12.34 -0.59
C ASP A 294 -14.54 -13.02 0.48
N ALA A 295 -13.96 -14.18 0.14
CA ALA A 295 -13.03 -14.87 1.05
C ALA A 295 -11.79 -14.01 1.35
N ALA A 296 -11.23 -13.33 0.34
CA ALA A 296 -10.10 -12.44 0.49
C ALA A 296 -10.42 -11.24 1.41
N GLU A 297 -11.57 -10.59 1.20
CA GLU A 297 -12.03 -9.47 2.04
C GLU A 297 -12.21 -9.91 3.49
N LEU A 298 -12.84 -11.06 3.75
CA LEU A 298 -13.00 -11.59 5.11
C LEU A 298 -11.66 -11.88 5.80
N MET A 299 -10.67 -12.38 5.08
CA MET A 299 -9.32 -12.59 5.63
C MET A 299 -8.65 -11.26 6.01
N LEU A 300 -8.81 -10.23 5.19
CA LEU A 300 -8.28 -8.89 5.46
C LEU A 300 -8.95 -8.24 6.67
N LEU A 301 -10.28 -8.29 6.73
CA LEU A 301 -11.05 -7.77 7.88
C LEU A 301 -10.67 -8.49 9.18
N ARG A 302 -10.41 -9.81 9.13
CA ARG A 302 -9.91 -10.56 10.28
C ARG A 302 -8.53 -10.08 10.72
N ALA A 303 -7.59 -9.87 9.79
CA ALA A 303 -6.25 -9.39 10.12
C ALA A 303 -6.29 -7.98 10.73
N ALA A 304 -7.09 -7.08 10.15
CA ALA A 304 -7.31 -5.73 10.68
C ALA A 304 -7.94 -5.74 12.07
N TRP A 305 -8.94 -6.59 12.28
CA TRP A 305 -9.57 -6.72 13.60
C TRP A 305 -8.60 -7.24 14.67
N LEU A 306 -7.69 -8.16 14.33
CA LEU A 306 -6.66 -8.62 15.25
C LEU A 306 -5.71 -7.48 15.64
N GLU A 307 -5.28 -6.65 14.67
CA GLU A 307 -4.47 -5.47 14.92
C GLU A 307 -5.19 -4.47 15.83
N ASP A 308 -6.46 -4.18 15.59
CA ASP A 308 -7.29 -3.26 16.40
C ASP A 308 -7.49 -3.73 17.85
N ASN A 309 -7.30 -5.02 18.11
CA ASN A 309 -7.41 -5.62 19.45
C ASN A 309 -6.05 -5.96 20.07
N ASP A 310 -4.95 -5.41 19.58
CA ASP A 310 -3.58 -5.66 20.05
C ASP A 310 -3.20 -7.15 20.09
N LEU A 311 -3.76 -7.96 19.19
CA LEU A 311 -3.46 -9.38 19.06
C LEU A 311 -2.38 -9.62 17.99
N ASP A 312 -1.69 -10.80 18.06
CA ASP A 312 -0.73 -11.18 16.99
C ASP A 312 -1.47 -11.40 15.68
N PHE A 313 -1.17 -10.58 14.69
CA PHE A 313 -1.79 -10.59 13.36
C PHE A 313 -0.82 -10.89 12.20
N GLU A 314 0.48 -11.08 12.49
CA GLU A 314 1.51 -11.26 11.46
C GLU A 314 1.18 -12.38 10.46
N LYS A 315 0.76 -13.54 10.99
CA LYS A 315 0.38 -14.69 10.15
C LYS A 315 -0.85 -14.38 9.30
N GLU A 316 -1.89 -13.83 9.91
CA GLU A 316 -3.15 -13.50 9.25
C GLU A 316 -2.97 -12.40 8.19
N ALA A 317 -2.15 -11.38 8.45
CA ALA A 317 -1.81 -10.34 7.47
C ALA A 317 -1.05 -10.94 6.25
N ALA A 318 -0.08 -11.83 6.51
CA ALA A 318 0.64 -12.53 5.45
C ALA A 318 -0.30 -13.44 4.62
N MET A 319 -1.18 -14.20 5.27
CA MET A 319 -2.19 -15.02 4.60
C MET A 319 -3.13 -14.19 3.73
N ALA A 320 -3.67 -13.11 4.29
CA ALA A 320 -4.62 -12.24 3.61
C ALA A 320 -3.98 -11.56 2.39
N LYS A 321 -2.75 -11.03 2.54
CA LYS A 321 -2.03 -10.34 1.46
C LYS A 321 -1.78 -11.27 0.27
N TYR A 322 -1.17 -12.44 0.48
CA TYR A 322 -0.85 -13.31 -0.66
C TYR A 322 -2.11 -13.86 -1.32
N TYR A 323 -3.13 -14.24 -0.54
CA TYR A 323 -4.38 -14.75 -1.08
C TYR A 323 -5.12 -13.66 -1.88
N ALA A 324 -5.32 -12.47 -1.31
CA ALA A 324 -5.98 -11.36 -1.98
C ALA A 324 -5.29 -10.96 -3.29
N SER A 325 -3.95 -10.93 -3.31
CA SER A 325 -3.20 -10.57 -4.53
C SER A 325 -3.23 -11.67 -5.60
N ASP A 326 -3.23 -12.95 -5.23
CA ASP A 326 -3.42 -14.05 -6.18
C ASP A 326 -4.84 -14.05 -6.75
N VAL A 327 -5.86 -13.84 -5.93
CA VAL A 327 -7.27 -13.72 -6.33
C VAL A 327 -7.48 -12.50 -7.25
N ALA A 328 -6.91 -11.34 -6.89
CA ALA A 328 -7.02 -10.12 -7.71
C ALA A 328 -6.42 -10.31 -9.10
N MET A 329 -5.25 -10.95 -9.19
CA MET A 329 -4.62 -11.25 -10.48
C MET A 329 -5.46 -12.21 -11.30
N LYS A 330 -6.02 -13.27 -10.69
CA LYS A 330 -6.93 -14.22 -11.35
C LYS A 330 -8.18 -13.50 -11.86
N ALA A 331 -8.82 -12.68 -11.00
CA ALA A 331 -10.01 -11.92 -11.36
C ALA A 331 -9.75 -10.94 -12.52
N ALA A 332 -8.60 -10.25 -12.51
CA ALA A 332 -8.22 -9.33 -13.57
C ALA A 332 -7.98 -10.06 -14.92
N ILE A 333 -7.35 -11.22 -14.90
CA ILE A 333 -7.16 -12.06 -16.10
C ILE A 333 -8.53 -12.52 -16.65
N GLU A 334 -9.42 -12.99 -15.78
CA GLU A 334 -10.77 -13.40 -16.18
C GLU A 334 -11.60 -12.22 -16.67
N GLY A 335 -11.42 -11.03 -16.10
CA GLY A 335 -12.01 -9.79 -16.58
C GLY A 335 -11.60 -9.52 -18.02
N VAL A 336 -10.30 -9.50 -18.33
CA VAL A 336 -9.80 -9.35 -19.72
C VAL A 336 -10.42 -10.41 -20.64
N GLN A 337 -10.50 -11.66 -20.18
CA GLN A 337 -11.06 -12.78 -20.99
C GLN A 337 -12.55 -12.58 -21.27
N ILE A 338 -13.35 -12.09 -20.29
CA ILE A 338 -14.79 -11.82 -20.47
C ILE A 338 -15.01 -10.69 -21.48
N PHE A 339 -14.19 -9.64 -21.43
CA PHE A 339 -14.22 -8.56 -22.43
C PHE A 339 -13.77 -8.99 -23.82
N GLY A 340 -13.05 -10.12 -23.95
CA GLY A 340 -12.53 -10.61 -25.22
C GLY A 340 -11.54 -9.60 -25.84
N GLY A 341 -11.64 -9.35 -27.15
CA GLY A 341 -10.76 -8.39 -27.84
C GLY A 341 -10.79 -6.98 -27.23
N ASN A 342 -11.94 -6.53 -26.73
CA ASN A 342 -12.09 -5.23 -26.05
C ASN A 342 -11.29 -5.18 -24.75
N GLY A 343 -11.15 -6.29 -24.02
CA GLY A 343 -10.37 -6.36 -22.79
C GLY A 343 -8.86 -6.16 -22.99
N TYR A 344 -8.38 -6.29 -24.21
CA TYR A 344 -6.97 -6.07 -24.58
C TYR A 344 -6.70 -4.63 -25.03
N MET A 345 -7.75 -3.81 -25.20
CA MET A 345 -7.67 -2.43 -25.67
C MET A 345 -7.70 -1.44 -24.52
N LYS A 346 -6.86 -0.39 -24.56
CA LYS A 346 -6.75 0.65 -23.52
C LYS A 346 -8.00 1.53 -23.36
N GLU A 347 -8.97 1.44 -24.26
CA GLU A 347 -10.27 2.11 -24.18
C GLU A 347 -11.16 1.52 -23.06
N TYR A 348 -10.87 0.28 -22.64
CA TYR A 348 -11.54 -0.42 -21.56
C TYR A 348 -10.65 -0.59 -20.34
N PRO A 349 -11.20 -0.66 -19.13
CA PRO A 349 -10.40 -0.70 -17.90
C PRO A 349 -9.75 -2.07 -17.63
N ALA A 350 -10.18 -3.14 -18.31
CA ALA A 350 -9.81 -4.52 -17.98
C ALA A 350 -8.30 -4.76 -18.05
N GLU A 351 -7.60 -4.27 -19.08
CA GLU A 351 -6.15 -4.43 -19.24
C GLU A 351 -5.39 -3.67 -18.12
N ARG A 352 -5.89 -2.50 -17.68
CA ARG A 352 -5.31 -1.71 -16.59
C ARG A 352 -5.41 -2.46 -15.27
N HIS A 353 -6.55 -3.06 -14.95
CA HIS A 353 -6.71 -3.88 -13.75
C HIS A 353 -5.70 -5.03 -13.72
N MET A 354 -5.44 -5.67 -14.86
CA MET A 354 -4.46 -6.76 -14.95
C MET A 354 -3.02 -6.25 -14.71
N ARG A 355 -2.64 -5.10 -15.30
CA ARG A 355 -1.32 -4.49 -15.08
C ARG A 355 -1.12 -4.08 -13.63
N ASP A 356 -2.14 -3.47 -13.03
CA ASP A 356 -2.12 -2.96 -11.66
C ASP A 356 -2.11 -4.10 -10.64
N ALA A 357 -2.88 -5.17 -10.86
CA ALA A 357 -2.94 -6.32 -9.94
C ALA A 357 -1.60 -7.02 -9.77
N LYS A 358 -0.75 -7.04 -10.83
CA LYS A 358 0.49 -7.83 -10.81
C LYS A 358 1.45 -7.42 -9.71
N ILE A 359 1.59 -6.13 -9.44
CA ILE A 359 2.53 -5.66 -8.43
C ILE A 359 2.15 -6.11 -7.01
N CYS A 360 0.85 -6.32 -6.72
CA CYS A 360 0.39 -6.76 -5.42
C CYS A 360 0.94 -8.13 -5.00
N GLN A 361 1.35 -8.96 -5.96
CA GLN A 361 2.04 -10.23 -5.69
C GLN A 361 3.54 -10.07 -5.35
N ILE A 362 4.12 -8.88 -5.60
CA ILE A 362 5.57 -8.65 -5.57
C ILE A 362 5.99 -7.78 -4.40
N TYR A 363 5.42 -6.55 -4.28
CA TYR A 363 5.88 -5.58 -3.29
C TYR A 363 5.36 -5.87 -1.88
N GLU A 364 5.95 -5.19 -0.89
CA GLU A 364 5.73 -5.38 0.55
C GLU A 364 5.91 -6.85 1.00
N GLY A 365 6.90 -7.50 0.37
CA GLY A 365 7.18 -8.93 0.50
C GLY A 365 6.44 -9.75 -0.54
N THR A 366 7.20 -10.44 -1.41
CA THR A 366 6.61 -11.29 -2.46
C THR A 366 5.69 -12.36 -1.86
N ASN A 367 4.79 -12.91 -2.66
CA ASN A 367 3.89 -13.97 -2.17
C ASN A 367 4.63 -15.21 -1.69
N GLU A 368 5.87 -15.45 -2.19
CA GLU A 368 6.78 -16.48 -1.67
C GLU A 368 7.24 -16.13 -0.25
N ILE A 369 7.62 -14.87 0.02
CA ILE A 369 7.97 -14.41 1.36
C ILE A 369 6.79 -14.51 2.32
N GLN A 370 5.56 -14.16 1.89
CA GLN A 370 4.37 -14.33 2.72
C GLN A 370 4.18 -15.80 3.11
N ARG A 371 4.37 -16.74 2.17
CA ARG A 371 4.31 -18.19 2.45
C ARG A 371 5.38 -18.63 3.45
N VAL A 372 6.59 -18.07 3.37
CA VAL A 372 7.65 -18.30 4.36
C VAL A 372 7.22 -17.81 5.75
N VAL A 373 6.65 -16.60 5.85
CA VAL A 373 6.16 -16.05 7.12
C VAL A 373 5.07 -16.96 7.72
N VAL A 374 4.08 -17.33 6.94
CA VAL A 374 3.00 -18.23 7.37
C VAL A 374 3.57 -19.56 7.85
N ALA A 375 4.45 -20.19 7.06
CA ALA A 375 5.04 -21.48 7.39
C ALA A 375 5.85 -21.41 8.70
N ARG A 376 6.71 -20.38 8.86
CA ARG A 376 7.50 -20.19 10.10
C ARG A 376 6.63 -20.08 11.34
N LYS A 377 5.53 -19.30 11.26
CA LYS A 377 4.56 -19.18 12.38
C LYS A 377 3.87 -20.52 12.69
N LEU A 378 3.52 -21.32 11.68
CA LEU A 378 2.86 -22.62 11.87
C LEU A 378 3.77 -23.66 12.53
N ILE A 379 5.06 -23.68 12.19
CA ILE A 379 6.05 -24.65 12.70
C ILE A 379 6.84 -24.12 13.91
N GLY A 380 6.53 -22.91 14.39
CA GLY A 380 7.17 -22.32 15.56
C GLY A 380 8.63 -21.88 15.35
N LEU A 381 9.05 -21.62 14.13
CA LEU A 381 10.37 -21.03 13.83
C LEU A 381 10.30 -19.50 13.97
N ARG A 382 11.28 -18.97 14.68
CA ARG A 382 11.47 -17.51 14.85
C ARG A 382 12.35 -16.92 13.77
#